data_23650fc253d39d2e33e9a13134256e9d
#
_entry.id   23650fc253d39d2e33e9a13134256e9d
#
_cell.length_a   1.000
_cell.length_b   1.000
_cell.length_c   1.000
_cell.angle_alpha   90.00
_cell.angle_beta   90.00
_cell.angle_gamma   90.00
#
_symmetry.space_group_name_H-M   'P 1'
#
loop_
_entity.id
_entity.type
_entity.pdbx_description
1 polymer ?
#
loop_
_entity_poly.entity_id
_entity_poly.type
_entity_poly.pdbx_seq_one_letter_code
_entity_poly.pdbx_strand_id
1 'polypeptide(L)'
;KVNRYNLFANYEKIKDLINKSNRLNIIITDIDEFRDDDFIEYQKILSNLTSYLVSLYKQDKKPSLNILTDRIHLKKMNNCNAGTESITLAPNGNFYICPAFYYSENKSSVIKQHADYCSCGYDVGNIDEGIKIINSNLYKLSHAPICRNCDAYHCRRCIWLNRLQTLEVNTPSHEQCVISHIERNASMLLLNNLKKNNVLSECEDIPIIDYLDPFYKTDKNEFYNV
;
A
#
# COMPACT_ATOMS: atom_id res chain seq x y z
N LYS A 1 8.36 1.36 10.60
CA LYS A 1 8.89 1.53 9.24
C LYS A 1 10.11 0.63 9.08
N VAL A 2 10.26 0.02 7.93
CA VAL A 2 11.31 -0.97 7.64
C VAL A 2 11.68 -0.88 6.15
N ASN A 3 12.96 -1.03 5.82
CA ASN A 3 13.39 -1.27 4.44
C ASN A 3 13.46 -2.78 4.16
N ARG A 4 13.57 -3.18 2.87
CA ARG A 4 13.57 -4.59 2.46
C ARG A 4 14.68 -5.41 3.14
N TYR A 5 15.90 -4.88 3.26
CA TYR A 5 17.00 -5.59 3.88
C TYR A 5 16.73 -5.91 5.36
N ASN A 6 16.22 -4.94 6.11
CA ASN A 6 15.84 -5.14 7.51
C ASN A 6 14.61 -6.03 7.65
N LEU A 7 13.67 -5.96 6.72
CA LEU A 7 12.52 -6.84 6.70
C LEU A 7 12.95 -8.30 6.50
N PHE A 8 13.76 -8.57 5.49
CA PHE A 8 14.20 -9.92 5.15
C PHE A 8 15.11 -10.51 6.23
N ALA A 9 16.08 -9.75 6.73
CA ALA A 9 17.00 -10.21 7.76
C ALA A 9 16.36 -10.40 9.15
N ASN A 10 15.25 -9.70 9.44
CA ASN A 10 14.69 -9.65 10.78
C ASN A 10 13.21 -10.02 10.85
N TYR A 11 12.65 -10.70 9.85
CA TYR A 11 11.22 -11.02 9.86
C TYR A 11 10.79 -11.86 11.06
N GLU A 12 11.69 -12.67 11.64
CA GLU A 12 11.40 -13.41 12.88
C GLU A 12 11.08 -12.48 14.06
N LYS A 13 11.72 -11.30 14.12
CA LYS A 13 11.40 -10.29 15.14
C LYS A 13 9.98 -9.71 14.96
N ILE A 14 9.42 -9.80 13.75
CA ILE A 14 8.03 -9.40 13.50
C ILE A 14 7.08 -10.32 14.27
N LYS A 15 7.37 -11.62 14.35
CA LYS A 15 6.56 -12.57 15.14
C LYS A 15 6.57 -12.19 16.63
N ASP A 16 7.70 -11.77 17.17
CA ASP A 16 7.79 -11.31 18.54
C ASP A 16 6.96 -10.04 18.79
N LEU A 17 6.96 -9.12 17.82
CA LEU A 17 6.14 -7.91 17.89
C LEU A 17 4.64 -8.22 17.79
N ILE A 18 4.25 -9.15 16.91
CA ILE A 18 2.87 -9.62 16.79
C ILE A 18 2.37 -10.20 18.10
N ASN A 19 3.21 -10.98 18.82
CA ASN A 19 2.86 -11.55 20.12
C ASN A 19 2.62 -10.49 21.21
N LYS A 20 3.26 -9.34 21.07
CA LYS A 20 3.23 -8.26 22.08
C LYS A 20 2.20 -7.17 21.77
N SER A 21 1.52 -7.24 20.63
CA SER A 21 0.61 -6.19 20.19
C SER A 21 -0.68 -6.77 19.60
N ASN A 22 -1.80 -6.09 19.80
CA ASN A 22 -3.07 -6.45 19.17
C ASN A 22 -3.11 -6.02 17.70
N ARG A 23 -2.34 -5.00 17.33
CA ARG A 23 -2.21 -4.52 15.96
C ARG A 23 -0.78 -4.09 15.65
N LEU A 24 -0.25 -4.58 14.56
CA LEU A 24 1.05 -4.18 14.00
C LEU A 24 0.85 -3.60 12.59
N ASN A 25 1.38 -2.39 12.36
CA ASN A 25 1.43 -1.79 11.03
C ASN A 25 2.88 -1.80 10.53
N ILE A 26 3.13 -2.54 9.46
CA ILE A 26 4.41 -2.55 8.75
C ILE A 26 4.30 -1.57 7.58
N ILE A 27 5.30 -0.71 7.43
CA ILE A 27 5.42 0.24 6.31
C ILE A 27 6.80 0.02 5.70
N ILE A 28 6.83 -0.49 4.49
CA ILE A 28 8.05 -0.66 3.70
C ILE A 28 8.40 0.70 3.09
N THR A 29 9.67 1.10 3.18
CA THR A 29 10.10 2.47 2.85
C THR A 29 10.81 2.59 1.51
N ASP A 30 11.22 1.48 0.92
CA ASP A 30 12.03 1.38 -0.31
C ASP A 30 11.38 0.45 -1.34
N ILE A 31 10.06 0.58 -1.50
CA ILE A 31 9.27 -0.25 -2.43
C ILE A 31 9.78 -0.10 -3.88
N ASP A 32 10.16 1.10 -4.27
CA ASP A 32 10.70 1.46 -5.58
C ASP A 32 12.04 0.79 -5.90
N GLU A 33 12.73 0.28 -4.91
CA GLU A 33 14.00 -0.44 -5.10
C GLU A 33 13.84 -1.96 -5.21
N PHE A 34 12.63 -2.51 -5.04
CA PHE A 34 12.38 -3.94 -5.15
C PHE A 34 12.69 -4.47 -6.55
N ARG A 35 13.25 -5.68 -6.60
CA ARG A 35 13.55 -6.45 -7.82
C ARG A 35 12.85 -7.81 -7.74
N ASP A 36 12.88 -8.56 -8.81
CA ASP A 36 12.17 -9.84 -8.92
C ASP A 36 12.49 -10.79 -7.75
N ASP A 37 13.77 -10.91 -7.37
CA ASP A 37 14.20 -11.74 -6.23
C ASP A 37 13.64 -11.22 -4.90
N ASP A 38 13.52 -9.91 -4.71
CA ASP A 38 12.94 -9.30 -3.51
C ASP A 38 11.44 -9.63 -3.39
N PHE A 39 10.71 -9.64 -4.51
CA PHE A 39 9.29 -10.05 -4.53
C PHE A 39 9.12 -11.51 -4.14
N ILE A 40 9.98 -12.40 -4.66
CA ILE A 40 9.96 -13.83 -4.30
C ILE A 40 10.25 -14.02 -2.81
N GLU A 41 11.25 -13.32 -2.28
CA GLU A 41 11.58 -13.41 -0.85
C GLU A 41 10.45 -12.82 0.02
N TYR A 42 9.86 -11.71 -0.40
CA TYR A 42 8.73 -11.12 0.31
C TYR A 42 7.53 -12.07 0.35
N GLN A 43 7.25 -12.76 -0.73
CA GLN A 43 6.18 -13.75 -0.79
C GLN A 43 6.42 -14.91 0.20
N LYS A 44 7.66 -15.41 0.31
CA LYS A 44 8.01 -16.45 1.30
C LYS A 44 7.79 -15.96 2.73
N ILE A 45 8.19 -14.74 3.03
CA ILE A 45 7.98 -14.13 4.34
C ILE A 45 6.49 -14.04 4.67
N LEU A 46 5.66 -13.59 3.71
CA LEU A 46 4.22 -13.51 3.91
C LEU A 46 3.58 -14.90 4.11
N SER A 47 4.05 -15.92 3.40
CA SER A 47 3.60 -17.30 3.60
C SER A 47 3.93 -17.81 5.01
N ASN A 48 5.14 -17.56 5.49
CA ASN A 48 5.55 -17.90 6.86
C ASN A 48 4.75 -17.15 7.93
N LEU A 49 4.50 -15.85 7.72
CA LEU A 49 3.67 -15.04 8.62
C LEU A 49 2.20 -15.47 8.59
N THR A 50 1.69 -15.89 7.43
CA THR A 50 0.35 -16.48 7.29
C THR A 50 0.21 -17.73 8.15
N SER A 51 1.14 -18.66 8.04
CA SER A 51 1.15 -19.90 8.83
C SER A 51 1.23 -19.61 10.33
N TYR A 52 2.04 -18.63 10.70
CA TYR A 52 2.18 -18.20 12.09
C TYR A 52 0.89 -17.56 12.62
N LEU A 53 0.25 -16.67 11.87
CA LEU A 53 -1.03 -16.07 12.25
C LEU A 53 -2.12 -17.15 12.43
N VAL A 54 -2.20 -18.13 11.54
CA VAL A 54 -3.14 -19.26 11.70
C VAL A 54 -2.91 -19.96 13.04
N SER A 55 -1.66 -20.19 13.44
CA SER A 55 -1.36 -20.82 14.75
C SER A 55 -1.81 -19.99 15.94
N LEU A 56 -1.68 -18.65 15.86
CA LEU A 56 -2.15 -17.73 16.89
C LEU A 56 -3.68 -17.69 16.97
N TYR A 57 -4.33 -17.61 15.82
CA TYR A 57 -5.80 -17.59 15.75
C TYR A 57 -6.41 -18.87 16.33
N LYS A 58 -5.76 -20.04 16.16
CA LYS A 58 -6.17 -21.30 16.82
C LYS A 58 -6.08 -21.25 18.35
N GLN A 59 -5.23 -20.38 18.90
CA GLN A 59 -5.08 -20.13 20.32
C GLN A 59 -5.97 -18.99 20.84
N ASP A 60 -6.95 -18.56 20.02
CA ASP A 60 -7.82 -17.40 20.25
C ASP A 60 -7.11 -16.05 20.36
N LYS A 61 -5.85 -15.99 19.93
CA LYS A 61 -5.11 -14.73 19.74
C LYS A 61 -5.32 -14.25 18.32
N LYS A 62 -5.96 -13.09 18.15
CA LYS A 62 -6.36 -12.56 16.83
C LYS A 62 -5.68 -11.21 16.53
N PRO A 63 -4.34 -11.16 16.47
CA PRO A 63 -3.66 -9.92 16.16
C PRO A 63 -3.95 -9.48 14.73
N SER A 64 -3.99 -8.15 14.53
CA SER A 64 -4.11 -7.54 13.20
C SER A 64 -2.74 -7.18 12.65
N LEU A 65 -2.47 -7.56 11.41
CA LEU A 65 -1.27 -7.19 10.66
C LEU A 65 -1.71 -6.56 9.33
N ASN A 66 -1.41 -5.26 9.13
CA ASN A 66 -1.95 -4.51 7.99
C ASN A 66 -1.71 -5.15 6.63
N ILE A 67 -0.53 -5.75 6.41
CA ILE A 67 -0.15 -6.39 5.15
C ILE A 67 -0.83 -7.75 4.90
N LEU A 68 -1.53 -8.33 5.89
CA LEU A 68 -2.19 -9.63 5.77
C LEU A 68 -3.66 -9.60 6.18
N THR A 69 -4.00 -8.98 7.31
CA THR A 69 -5.36 -9.08 7.86
C THR A 69 -6.29 -8.00 7.37
N ASP A 70 -5.78 -6.81 7.00
CA ASP A 70 -6.65 -5.69 6.63
C ASP A 70 -7.49 -6.02 5.39
N ARG A 71 -6.93 -6.69 4.37
CA ARG A 71 -7.67 -7.06 3.15
C ARG A 71 -8.87 -7.97 3.45
N ILE A 72 -8.77 -8.84 4.45
CA ILE A 72 -9.85 -9.78 4.81
C ILE A 72 -11.12 -9.04 5.25
N HIS A 73 -10.96 -7.90 5.94
CA HIS A 73 -12.06 -7.15 6.54
C HIS A 73 -12.56 -6.00 5.66
N LEU A 74 -11.88 -5.69 4.55
CA LEU A 74 -12.25 -4.58 3.68
C LEU A 74 -13.18 -5.04 2.55
N LYS A 75 -14.28 -4.30 2.35
CA LYS A 75 -15.26 -4.52 1.27
C LYS A 75 -15.06 -3.56 0.08
N LYS A 76 -14.19 -2.56 0.23
CA LYS A 76 -13.87 -1.58 -0.80
C LYS A 76 -12.46 -1.04 -0.57
N MET A 77 -11.90 -0.41 -1.60
CA MET A 77 -10.58 0.20 -1.54
C MET A 77 -10.46 1.18 -0.35
N ASN A 78 -9.44 0.96 0.49
CA ASN A 78 -9.03 1.88 1.55
C ASN A 78 -8.26 3.05 0.95
N ASN A 79 -8.94 3.84 0.13
CA ASN A 79 -8.35 4.90 -0.68
C ASN A 79 -7.83 6.06 0.18
N CYS A 80 -6.74 6.67 -0.26
CA CYS A 80 -6.32 7.97 0.25
C CYS A 80 -7.23 9.06 -0.32
N ASN A 81 -7.93 9.80 0.54
CA ASN A 81 -8.87 10.86 0.14
C ASN A 81 -8.21 12.25 0.09
N ALA A 82 -6.88 12.31 0.12
CA ALA A 82 -6.13 13.57 -0.01
C ALA A 82 -6.41 14.22 -1.38
N GLY A 83 -6.67 15.51 -1.35
CA GLY A 83 -7.06 16.30 -2.53
C GLY A 83 -8.54 16.20 -2.93
N THR A 84 -9.35 15.38 -2.23
CA THR A 84 -10.80 15.28 -2.45
C THR A 84 -11.60 15.58 -1.19
N GLU A 85 -11.31 14.91 -0.08
CA GLU A 85 -12.00 15.07 1.21
C GLU A 85 -11.11 15.72 2.27
N SER A 86 -9.81 15.76 2.02
CA SER A 86 -8.83 16.37 2.93
C SER A 86 -7.76 17.15 2.18
N ILE A 87 -7.27 18.19 2.81
CA ILE A 87 -6.18 19.05 2.35
C ILE A 87 -5.33 19.45 3.56
N THR A 88 -4.09 19.81 3.34
CA THR A 88 -3.16 20.22 4.38
C THR A 88 -2.86 21.70 4.26
N LEU A 89 -3.09 22.47 5.32
CA LEU A 89 -2.53 23.81 5.50
C LEU A 89 -1.17 23.65 6.19
N ALA A 90 -0.12 24.13 5.55
CA ALA A 90 1.23 24.07 6.09
C ALA A 90 1.62 25.35 6.86
N PRO A 91 2.68 25.31 7.68
CA PRO A 91 3.12 26.47 8.46
C PRO A 91 3.53 27.69 7.64
N ASN A 92 3.86 27.51 6.36
CA ASN A 92 4.17 28.58 5.40
C ASN A 92 2.93 29.30 4.85
N GLY A 93 1.72 28.94 5.29
CA GLY A 93 0.46 29.53 4.83
C GLY A 93 -0.07 28.94 3.52
N ASN A 94 0.63 27.98 2.91
CA ASN A 94 0.22 27.33 1.67
C ASN A 94 -0.60 26.05 1.92
N PHE A 95 -1.51 25.76 0.99
CA PHE A 95 -2.24 24.51 0.95
C PHE A 95 -1.50 23.45 0.12
N TYR A 96 -1.52 22.21 0.60
CA TYR A 96 -0.95 21.04 -0.06
C TYR A 96 -1.96 19.91 -0.09
N ILE A 97 -1.90 19.05 -1.09
CA ILE A 97 -2.76 17.87 -1.19
C ILE A 97 -2.63 16.97 0.03
N CYS A 98 -1.39 16.74 0.51
CA CYS A 98 -1.12 16.07 1.78
C CYS A 98 0.21 16.57 2.38
N PRO A 99 0.51 16.27 3.67
CA PRO A 99 1.73 16.73 4.32
C PRO A 99 3.01 16.30 3.61
N ALA A 100 3.00 15.14 2.93
CA ALA A 100 4.18 14.63 2.26
C ALA A 100 4.68 15.55 1.14
N PHE A 101 3.79 16.22 0.44
CA PHE A 101 4.16 17.21 -0.59
C PHE A 101 4.89 18.41 0.01
N TYR A 102 4.43 18.96 1.13
CA TYR A 102 5.11 20.02 1.86
C TYR A 102 6.53 19.62 2.29
N TYR A 103 6.67 18.43 2.88
CA TYR A 103 7.98 17.96 3.32
C TYR A 103 8.92 17.62 2.17
N SER A 104 8.40 17.28 1.00
CA SER A 104 9.19 17.04 -0.20
C SER A 104 9.78 18.31 -0.80
N GLU A 105 9.04 19.39 -0.80
CA GLU A 105 9.52 20.71 -1.22
C GLU A 105 10.73 21.19 -0.41
N ASN A 106 10.69 20.96 0.91
CA ASN A 106 11.74 21.40 1.82
C ASN A 106 12.99 20.52 1.82
N LYS A 107 12.92 19.29 1.30
CA LYS A 107 14.04 18.33 1.26
C LYS A 107 14.78 18.30 -0.09
N SER A 108 14.60 19.28 -0.91
CA SER A 108 14.91 19.33 -2.34
C SER A 108 16.39 19.28 -2.74
N SER A 109 17.04 18.12 -2.57
CA SER A 109 18.27 17.83 -3.33
C SER A 109 18.09 16.70 -4.36
N VAL A 110 17.17 15.76 -4.14
CA VAL A 110 16.95 14.59 -5.03
C VAL A 110 15.82 14.85 -6.03
N ILE A 111 14.78 15.59 -5.62
CA ILE A 111 13.57 15.83 -6.45
C ILE A 111 13.80 16.94 -7.47
N LYS A 112 14.81 17.81 -7.30
CA LYS A 112 15.15 18.88 -8.28
C LYS A 112 15.58 18.35 -9.65
N GLN A 113 16.02 17.11 -9.77
CA GLN A 113 16.39 16.51 -11.06
C GLN A 113 15.18 16.22 -11.97
N HIS A 114 13.96 16.17 -11.40
CA HIS A 114 12.72 16.01 -12.16
C HIS A 114 11.81 17.25 -12.11
N ALA A 115 12.20 18.28 -11.37
CA ALA A 115 11.44 19.54 -11.23
C ALA A 115 11.57 20.48 -12.43
N ASP A 116 12.48 20.19 -13.37
CA ASP A 116 12.70 21.03 -14.57
C ASP A 116 11.48 21.03 -15.53
N TYR A 117 10.43 20.24 -15.26
CA TYR A 117 9.22 20.22 -16.08
C TYR A 117 8.09 21.12 -15.57
N CYS A 118 8.18 21.63 -14.35
CA CYS A 118 7.26 22.65 -13.84
C CYS A 118 7.94 23.46 -12.73
N SER A 119 8.09 24.74 -12.96
CA SER A 119 8.59 25.72 -11.98
C SER A 119 7.55 26.04 -10.87
N CYS A 120 6.42 25.34 -10.84
CA CYS A 120 5.40 25.46 -9.83
C CYS A 120 5.66 24.50 -8.68
N GLY A 121 5.64 25.00 -7.46
CA GLY A 121 5.70 24.21 -6.22
C GLY A 121 4.60 23.17 -6.14
N TYR A 122 4.63 22.36 -5.10
CA TYR A 122 3.57 21.37 -4.82
C TYR A 122 2.37 21.98 -4.11
N ASP A 123 2.36 23.29 -3.87
CA ASP A 123 1.23 23.96 -3.28
C ASP A 123 0.03 24.01 -4.23
N VAL A 124 -1.16 24.07 -3.63
CA VAL A 124 -2.44 24.15 -4.34
C VAL A 124 -3.22 25.38 -3.86
N GLY A 125 -2.52 26.47 -3.66
CA GLY A 125 -3.03 27.75 -3.18
C GLY A 125 -2.51 28.11 -1.79
N ASN A 126 -2.99 29.23 -1.26
CA ASN A 126 -2.58 29.76 0.03
C ASN A 126 -3.77 30.33 0.82
N ILE A 127 -3.50 30.75 2.06
CA ILE A 127 -4.54 31.23 2.98
C ILE A 127 -5.25 32.51 2.48
N ASP A 128 -4.55 33.36 1.71
CA ASP A 128 -5.09 34.64 1.24
C ASP A 128 -5.94 34.46 -0.03
N GLU A 129 -5.52 33.55 -0.92
CA GLU A 129 -6.14 33.34 -2.23
C GLU A 129 -7.07 32.13 -2.29
N GLY A 130 -7.04 31.30 -1.23
CA GLY A 130 -7.82 30.07 -1.14
C GLY A 130 -7.20 28.87 -1.88
N ILE A 131 -7.96 27.78 -1.96
CA ILE A 131 -7.56 26.51 -2.56
C ILE A 131 -7.71 26.57 -4.07
N LYS A 132 -6.66 26.17 -4.81
CA LYS A 132 -6.59 26.22 -6.27
C LYS A 132 -6.25 24.84 -6.87
N ILE A 133 -7.07 23.83 -6.60
CA ILE A 133 -6.92 22.51 -7.24
C ILE A 133 -7.49 22.58 -8.66
N ILE A 134 -6.62 22.57 -9.68
CA ILE A 134 -6.99 22.74 -11.09
C ILE A 134 -7.90 21.59 -11.57
N ASN A 135 -7.60 20.34 -11.19
CA ASN A 135 -8.39 19.17 -11.56
C ASN A 135 -8.49 18.18 -10.39
N SER A 136 -9.53 18.34 -9.58
CA SER A 136 -9.79 17.46 -8.44
C SER A 136 -10.08 15.99 -8.80
N ASN A 137 -10.49 15.74 -10.07
CA ASN A 137 -10.76 14.38 -10.54
C ASN A 137 -9.50 13.50 -10.55
N LEU A 138 -8.32 14.09 -10.74
CA LEU A 138 -7.05 13.34 -10.69
C LEU A 138 -6.82 12.65 -9.34
N TYR A 139 -7.43 13.14 -8.26
CA TYR A 139 -7.27 12.58 -6.92
C TYR A 139 -8.33 11.54 -6.56
N LYS A 140 -9.38 11.38 -7.37
CA LYS A 140 -10.46 10.44 -7.14
C LYS A 140 -10.09 9.02 -7.60
N LEU A 141 -10.48 8.02 -6.81
CA LEU A 141 -10.30 6.61 -7.17
C LEU A 141 -11.00 6.27 -8.49
N SER A 142 -12.19 6.80 -8.73
CA SER A 142 -12.97 6.55 -9.97
C SER A 142 -12.27 6.99 -11.26
N HIS A 143 -11.30 7.90 -11.14
CA HIS A 143 -10.49 8.39 -12.27
C HIS A 143 -9.09 7.78 -12.34
N ALA A 144 -8.77 6.85 -11.43
CA ALA A 144 -7.49 6.13 -11.44
C ALA A 144 -7.58 4.94 -12.42
N PRO A 145 -6.84 4.92 -13.53
CA PRO A 145 -7.07 3.97 -14.62
C PRO A 145 -6.87 2.51 -14.19
N ILE A 146 -5.88 2.25 -13.35
CA ILE A 146 -5.56 0.91 -12.83
C ILE A 146 -6.36 0.62 -11.56
N CYS A 147 -6.28 1.52 -10.57
CA CYS A 147 -6.75 1.26 -9.21
C CYS A 147 -8.27 1.18 -9.07
N ARG A 148 -9.04 1.81 -9.96
CA ARG A 148 -10.52 1.82 -9.88
C ARG A 148 -11.16 0.43 -9.95
N ASN A 149 -10.49 -0.51 -10.61
CA ASN A 149 -10.96 -1.89 -10.79
C ASN A 149 -10.18 -2.90 -9.92
N CYS A 150 -9.20 -2.43 -9.14
CA CYS A 150 -8.35 -3.28 -8.32
C CYS A 150 -9.04 -3.66 -7.01
N ASP A 151 -8.87 -4.89 -6.57
CA ASP A 151 -9.42 -5.41 -5.31
C ASP A 151 -8.37 -5.55 -4.19
N ALA A 152 -7.13 -5.12 -4.39
CA ALA A 152 -6.13 -4.99 -3.33
C ALA A 152 -6.52 -3.87 -2.35
N TYR A 153 -7.66 -4.04 -1.65
CA TYR A 153 -8.34 -2.98 -0.89
C TYR A 153 -7.53 -2.40 0.27
N HIS A 154 -6.55 -3.11 0.78
CA HIS A 154 -5.62 -2.63 1.81
C HIS A 154 -4.59 -1.64 1.26
N CYS A 155 -4.35 -1.62 -0.04
CA CYS A 155 -3.52 -0.61 -0.71
C CYS A 155 -4.19 0.76 -0.61
N ARG A 156 -3.47 1.73 -0.05
CA ARG A 156 -4.01 3.09 0.15
C ARG A 156 -3.90 3.97 -1.08
N ARG A 157 -3.32 3.49 -2.17
CA ARG A 157 -3.11 4.31 -3.36
C ARG A 157 -2.48 5.67 -3.00
N CYS A 158 -1.24 5.66 -2.48
CA CYS A 158 -0.59 6.87 -1.98
C CYS A 158 -0.29 7.83 -3.14
N ILE A 159 -1.04 8.93 -3.20
CA ILE A 159 -0.96 9.98 -4.24
C ILE A 159 0.44 10.60 -4.30
N TRP A 160 1.06 10.85 -3.14
CA TRP A 160 2.42 11.37 -3.08
C TRP A 160 3.46 10.38 -3.63
N LEU A 161 3.36 9.11 -3.25
CA LEU A 161 4.25 8.06 -3.75
C LEU A 161 4.11 7.88 -5.26
N ASN A 162 2.87 7.86 -5.76
CA ASN A 162 2.61 7.83 -7.20
C ASN A 162 3.30 9.00 -7.90
N ARG A 163 3.06 10.23 -7.44
CA ARG A 163 3.68 11.43 -8.02
C ARG A 163 5.20 11.37 -8.03
N LEU A 164 5.79 10.84 -6.96
CA LEU A 164 7.24 10.69 -6.84
C LEU A 164 7.82 9.68 -7.84
N GLN A 165 7.12 8.56 -8.04
CA GLN A 165 7.65 7.42 -8.80
C GLN A 165 7.25 7.44 -10.28
N THR A 166 6.04 7.89 -10.59
CA THR A 166 5.48 7.85 -11.95
C THR A 166 5.23 9.23 -12.55
N LEU A 167 5.47 10.31 -11.79
CA LEU A 167 5.11 11.69 -12.11
C LEU A 167 3.60 11.94 -12.23
N GLU A 168 2.77 10.93 -11.96
CA GLU A 168 1.31 10.98 -12.01
C GLU A 168 0.68 10.64 -10.66
N VAL A 169 -0.28 11.44 -10.21
CA VAL A 169 -0.91 11.25 -8.89
C VAL A 169 -1.84 10.04 -8.83
N ASN A 170 -2.39 9.61 -9.96
CA ASN A 170 -3.39 8.54 -10.04
C ASN A 170 -2.87 7.24 -10.65
N THR A 171 -1.57 7.14 -10.93
CA THR A 171 -0.92 5.96 -11.50
C THR A 171 0.16 5.46 -10.55
N PRO A 172 -0.01 4.27 -9.92
CA PRO A 172 1.00 3.69 -9.05
C PRO A 172 2.18 3.15 -9.86
N SER A 173 3.33 2.99 -9.20
CA SER A 173 4.46 2.27 -9.79
C SER A 173 4.16 0.76 -9.90
N HIS A 174 4.93 0.09 -10.76
CA HIS A 174 4.88 -1.36 -10.91
C HIS A 174 5.13 -2.06 -9.58
N GLU A 175 6.18 -1.69 -8.88
CA GLU A 175 6.61 -2.30 -7.61
C GLU A 175 5.52 -2.16 -6.54
N GLN A 176 4.88 -0.99 -6.44
CA GLN A 176 3.76 -0.79 -5.52
C GLN A 176 2.58 -1.70 -5.83
N CYS A 177 2.26 -1.89 -7.12
CA CYS A 177 1.19 -2.80 -7.54
C CYS A 177 1.55 -4.24 -7.22
N VAL A 178 2.76 -4.71 -7.57
CA VAL A 178 3.20 -6.09 -7.32
C VAL A 178 3.15 -6.41 -5.82
N ILE A 179 3.72 -5.56 -4.97
CA ILE A 179 3.67 -5.76 -3.51
C ILE A 179 2.23 -5.85 -3.00
N SER A 180 1.36 -4.93 -3.42
CA SER A 180 -0.04 -4.94 -2.98
C SER A 180 -0.79 -6.19 -3.43
N HIS A 181 -0.47 -6.73 -4.61
CA HIS A 181 -1.07 -7.96 -5.12
C HIS A 181 -0.52 -9.20 -4.40
N ILE A 182 0.76 -9.25 -4.08
CA ILE A 182 1.35 -10.31 -3.25
C ILE A 182 0.68 -10.33 -1.86
N GLU A 183 0.53 -9.19 -1.22
CA GLU A 183 -0.15 -9.05 0.07
C GLU A 183 -1.62 -9.49 0.00
N ARG A 184 -2.32 -9.11 -1.07
CA ARG A 184 -3.69 -9.52 -1.35
C ARG A 184 -3.79 -11.06 -1.46
N ASN A 185 -2.89 -11.69 -2.22
CA ASN A 185 -2.88 -13.14 -2.41
C ASN A 185 -2.55 -13.88 -1.11
N ALA A 186 -1.60 -13.36 -0.33
CA ALA A 186 -1.29 -13.89 0.99
C ALA A 186 -2.48 -13.76 1.98
N SER A 187 -3.25 -12.67 1.89
CA SER A 187 -4.48 -12.49 2.66
C SER A 187 -5.57 -13.51 2.28
N MET A 188 -5.69 -13.83 0.99
CA MET A 188 -6.58 -14.89 0.51
C MET A 188 -6.19 -16.26 1.07
N LEU A 189 -4.88 -16.57 1.03
CA LEU A 189 -4.35 -17.81 1.62
C LEU A 189 -4.62 -17.88 3.12
N LEU A 190 -4.41 -16.76 3.85
CA LEU A 190 -4.71 -16.66 5.27
C LEU A 190 -6.19 -16.96 5.55
N LEU A 191 -7.09 -16.28 4.84
CA LEU A 191 -8.54 -16.47 5.01
C LEU A 191 -8.96 -17.93 4.76
N ASN A 192 -8.47 -18.52 3.67
CA ASN A 192 -8.77 -19.91 3.35
C ASN A 192 -8.28 -20.87 4.45
N ASN A 193 -7.09 -20.65 5.00
CA ASN A 193 -6.56 -21.45 6.09
C ASN A 193 -7.33 -21.26 7.40
N LEU A 194 -7.77 -20.05 7.71
CA LEU A 194 -8.61 -19.79 8.89
C LEU A 194 -9.98 -20.46 8.78
N LYS A 195 -10.62 -20.43 7.61
CA LYS A 195 -11.88 -21.12 7.31
C LYS A 195 -11.72 -22.64 7.41
N LYS A 196 -10.72 -23.23 6.78
CA LYS A 196 -10.42 -24.67 6.85
C LYS A 196 -10.25 -25.17 8.30
N ASN A 197 -9.75 -24.34 9.18
CA ASN A 197 -9.54 -24.68 10.59
C ASN A 197 -10.73 -24.28 11.49
N ASN A 198 -11.86 -23.84 10.94
CA ASN A 198 -13.05 -23.38 11.67
C ASN A 198 -12.78 -22.24 12.67
N VAL A 199 -11.77 -21.41 12.41
CA VAL A 199 -11.37 -20.30 13.29
C VAL A 199 -12.08 -19.01 12.91
N LEU A 200 -12.43 -18.86 11.63
CA LEU A 200 -13.11 -17.70 11.08
C LEU A 200 -14.12 -18.17 10.02
N SER A 201 -15.41 -18.00 10.29
CA SER A 201 -16.49 -18.47 9.41
C SER A 201 -17.26 -17.34 8.71
N GLU A 202 -17.25 -16.13 9.26
CA GLU A 202 -18.17 -15.05 8.86
C GLU A 202 -17.63 -14.08 7.81
N CYS A 203 -16.40 -14.27 7.32
CA CYS A 203 -15.85 -13.42 6.27
C CYS A 203 -16.19 -13.93 4.87
N GLU A 204 -16.55 -13.01 3.98
CA GLU A 204 -16.70 -13.27 2.56
C GLU A 204 -15.36 -13.76 1.98
N ASP A 205 -15.42 -14.54 0.91
CA ASP A 205 -14.23 -14.98 0.18
C ASP A 205 -13.59 -13.78 -0.53
N ILE A 206 -12.26 -13.79 -0.58
CA ILE A 206 -11.53 -12.88 -1.46
C ILE A 206 -11.58 -13.52 -2.85
N PRO A 207 -12.20 -12.85 -3.85
CA PRO A 207 -12.39 -13.44 -5.17
C PRO A 207 -11.04 -13.66 -5.88
N ILE A 208 -11.00 -14.61 -6.79
CA ILE A 208 -9.88 -14.75 -7.73
C ILE A 208 -9.95 -13.55 -8.70
N ILE A 209 -8.83 -12.86 -8.89
CA ILE A 209 -8.76 -11.75 -9.83
C ILE A 209 -8.44 -12.31 -11.22
N ASP A 210 -9.30 -11.94 -12.21
CA ASP A 210 -8.96 -12.12 -13.63
C ASP A 210 -8.12 -10.94 -14.16
N TYR A 211 -8.10 -9.86 -13.42
CA TYR A 211 -7.30 -8.70 -13.74
C TYR A 211 -5.90 -8.83 -13.12
N LEU A 212 -4.89 -8.86 -13.98
CA LEU A 212 -3.49 -8.66 -13.57
C LEU A 212 -3.10 -7.22 -13.87
N ASP A 213 -2.23 -6.66 -13.03
CA ASP A 213 -1.53 -5.44 -13.35
C ASP A 213 -0.87 -5.61 -14.73
N PRO A 214 -1.16 -4.74 -15.73
CA PRO A 214 -0.61 -4.85 -17.08
C PRO A 214 0.92 -4.79 -17.10
N PHE A 215 1.55 -4.33 -16.02
CA PHE A 215 3.00 -4.31 -15.84
C PHE A 215 3.55 -5.55 -15.14
N TYR A 216 2.69 -6.42 -14.63
CA TYR A 216 3.10 -7.61 -13.90
C TYR A 216 3.53 -8.72 -14.85
N LYS A 217 4.81 -9.11 -14.80
CA LYS A 217 5.42 -10.05 -15.74
C LYS A 217 5.28 -11.52 -15.35
N THR A 218 4.81 -11.83 -14.15
CA THR A 218 4.76 -13.20 -13.64
C THR A 218 3.48 -13.91 -14.07
N ASP A 219 3.62 -15.13 -14.53
CA ASP A 219 2.51 -15.98 -14.96
C ASP A 219 1.58 -16.30 -13.78
N LYS A 220 0.27 -16.29 -14.02
CA LYS A 220 -0.78 -16.59 -13.01
C LYS A 220 -0.48 -17.88 -12.23
N ASN A 221 0.18 -18.84 -12.85
CA ASN A 221 0.40 -20.17 -12.29
C ASN A 221 1.51 -20.23 -11.23
N GLU A 222 2.43 -19.28 -11.18
CA GLU A 222 3.52 -19.31 -10.20
C GLU A 222 3.09 -18.87 -8.80
N PHE A 223 2.00 -18.08 -8.68
CA PHE A 223 1.52 -17.55 -7.40
C PHE A 223 0.47 -18.38 -6.70
N TYR A 224 -0.14 -19.35 -7.38
CA TYR A 224 -1.21 -20.19 -6.80
C TYR A 224 -0.70 -21.57 -6.33
N ASN A 225 0.55 -21.92 -6.57
CA ASN A 225 1.15 -23.21 -6.26
C ASN A 225 2.02 -23.22 -4.99
N VAL A 226 1.75 -22.31 -4.03
CA VAL A 226 2.42 -22.33 -2.72
C VAL A 226 1.46 -22.73 -1.61
#